data_858e0137e8b65080e980b8b837d6ec9c
#
_entry.id   858e0137e8b65080e980b8b837d6ec9c
#
_cell.length_a   1.000
_cell.length_b   1.000
_cell.length_c   1.000
_cell.angle_alpha   90.00
_cell.angle_beta   90.00
_cell.angle_gamma   90.00
#
_symmetry.space_group_name_H-M   'P 1'
#
loop_
_entity.id
_entity.type
_entity.pdbx_description
1 polymer ?
#
loop_
_entity_poly.entity_id
_entity_poly.type
_entity_poly.pdbx_seq_one_letter_code
_entity_poly.pdbx_strand_id
1 'polypeptide(L)'
;MKIRVFCVICGLIFGASAVNAQTQTLPADGVDARSNPKDFSKQLSDADPNVRRRSAEALARLAATDQRKLVEGYELQEKNKEVRLALDWALYRMGRSEALYRIVKELDSGRQDQAIGYLSELEAPDVLYPFLGKANNPPRVNAGLLKALGHIGDAKTLDLVKPFRDSHQPYVAEAAEIAHDEIEKRLAEPSASETRSRPRTVEKP
;
A
#
# COMPACT_ATOMS: atom_id res chain seq x y z
N MET A 1 -16.90 16.37 73.17
CA MET A 1 -17.66 15.13 73.51
C MET A 1 -17.29 14.13 72.39
N LYS A 2 -16.31 13.31 72.61
CA LYS A 2 -16.31 11.85 72.73
C LYS A 2 -17.28 11.22 71.70
N ILE A 3 -16.88 10.37 70.71
CA ILE A 3 -16.49 8.98 70.88
C ILE A 3 -16.54 8.36 69.47
N ARG A 4 -15.79 7.56 69.07
CA ARG A 4 -15.23 6.20 69.11
C ARG A 4 -15.17 5.61 67.76
N VAL A 5 -13.96 5.20 67.45
CA VAL A 5 -13.48 4.25 66.46
C VAL A 5 -14.23 2.93 66.51
N PHE A 6 -14.60 2.39 65.35
CA PHE A 6 -14.71 0.95 65.17
C PHE A 6 -14.11 0.54 63.81
N CYS A 7 -13.03 -0.17 63.96
CA CYS A 7 -12.32 -0.86 62.92
C CYS A 7 -13.06 -2.19 62.64
N VAL A 8 -13.49 -2.46 61.44
CA VAL A 8 -13.83 -3.82 61.01
C VAL A 8 -13.09 -4.10 59.74
N ILE A 9 -12.06 -4.92 59.91
CA ILE A 9 -11.33 -5.58 58.85
C ILE A 9 -12.23 -6.67 58.30
N CYS A 10 -12.60 -6.60 57.03
CA CYS A 10 -13.13 -7.74 56.29
C CYS A 10 -12.37 -7.87 54.99
N GLY A 11 -11.49 -8.87 54.94
CA GLY A 11 -10.73 -9.26 53.76
C GLY A 11 -11.67 -9.77 52.67
N LEU A 12 -11.49 -9.24 51.49
CA LEU A 12 -12.05 -9.80 50.27
C LEU A 12 -10.91 -10.09 49.31
N ILE A 13 -10.77 -11.35 49.07
CA ILE A 13 -9.86 -11.99 48.12
C ILE A 13 -10.26 -11.50 46.72
N PHE A 14 -9.45 -10.66 46.10
CA PHE A 14 -9.57 -10.33 44.70
C PHE A 14 -8.92 -11.44 43.88
N GLY A 15 -9.77 -12.33 43.36
CA GLY A 15 -9.39 -13.21 42.29
C GLY A 15 -9.06 -12.40 41.04
N ALA A 16 -7.78 -12.29 40.74
CA ALA A 16 -7.30 -11.74 39.46
C ALA A 16 -7.63 -12.71 38.33
N SER A 17 -8.75 -12.51 37.68
CA SER A 17 -8.99 -13.11 36.36
C SER A 17 -8.10 -12.40 35.34
N ALA A 18 -6.97 -13.02 35.02
CA ALA A 18 -6.14 -12.62 33.91
C ALA A 18 -6.95 -12.84 32.62
N VAL A 19 -7.55 -11.77 32.10
CA VAL A 19 -8.04 -11.75 30.73
C VAL A 19 -6.81 -11.74 29.84
N ASN A 20 -6.48 -12.88 29.30
CA ASN A 20 -5.43 -13.08 28.30
C ASN A 20 -5.94 -12.45 26.99
N ALA A 21 -5.78 -11.15 26.84
CA ALA A 21 -5.90 -10.47 25.56
C ALA A 21 -4.72 -10.92 24.68
N GLN A 22 -4.89 -12.04 23.98
CA GLN A 22 -3.99 -12.38 22.89
C GLN A 22 -4.19 -11.36 21.78
N THR A 23 -3.43 -10.28 21.85
CA THR A 23 -3.21 -9.40 20.70
C THR A 23 -2.46 -10.24 19.65
N GLN A 24 -3.20 -10.85 18.75
CA GLN A 24 -2.60 -11.44 17.55
C GLN A 24 -2.09 -10.28 16.70
N THR A 25 -0.84 -9.91 16.92
CA THR A 25 -0.08 -9.08 15.99
C THR A 25 0.14 -9.92 14.72
N LEU A 26 -0.67 -9.67 13.69
CA LEU A 26 -0.40 -10.18 12.36
C LEU A 26 0.95 -9.61 11.92
N PRO A 27 1.89 -10.45 11.44
CA PRO A 27 3.17 -9.97 10.94
C PRO A 27 2.95 -9.02 9.75
N ALA A 28 3.70 -7.92 9.73
CA ALA A 28 3.57 -6.84 8.75
C ALA A 28 3.96 -7.26 7.31
N ASP A 29 4.63 -8.39 7.16
CA ASP A 29 5.22 -8.85 5.89
C ASP A 29 4.95 -10.34 5.67
N GLY A 30 3.85 -10.66 5.03
CA GLY A 30 3.63 -12.04 4.59
C GLY A 30 2.17 -12.45 4.58
N VAL A 31 1.47 -12.08 3.52
CA VAL A 31 0.29 -12.87 3.15
C VAL A 31 0.83 -14.17 2.60
N ASP A 32 0.86 -15.21 3.44
CA ASP A 32 1.19 -16.56 3.00
C ASP A 32 0.27 -16.93 1.82
N ALA A 33 0.83 -17.54 0.78
CA ALA A 33 0.07 -18.07 -0.35
C ALA A 33 -1.01 -19.10 0.07
N ARG A 34 -1.02 -19.48 1.34
CA ARG A 34 -2.02 -20.36 1.99
C ARG A 34 -3.17 -19.59 2.65
N SER A 35 -3.11 -18.26 2.69
CA SER A 35 -4.14 -17.44 3.32
C SER A 35 -5.43 -17.49 2.50
N ASN A 36 -6.54 -17.86 3.13
CA ASN A 36 -7.83 -17.97 2.46
C ASN A 36 -8.45 -16.57 2.25
N PRO A 37 -8.73 -16.14 1.01
CA PRO A 37 -9.37 -14.86 0.74
C PRO A 37 -10.67 -14.62 1.52
N LYS A 38 -11.41 -15.69 1.82
CA LYS A 38 -12.67 -15.60 2.59
C LYS A 38 -12.47 -15.12 4.03
N ASP A 39 -11.31 -15.38 4.63
CA ASP A 39 -11.05 -14.93 6.00
C ASP A 39 -10.76 -13.44 6.04
N PHE A 40 -10.02 -12.91 5.06
CA PHE A 40 -9.87 -11.46 4.88
C PHE A 40 -11.20 -10.78 4.56
N SER A 41 -12.05 -11.41 3.76
CA SER A 41 -13.37 -10.86 3.45
C SER A 41 -14.25 -10.68 4.68
N LYS A 42 -14.19 -11.60 5.64
CA LYS A 42 -14.89 -11.46 6.93
C LYS A 42 -14.36 -10.28 7.75
N GLN A 43 -13.05 -10.04 7.71
CA GLN A 43 -12.41 -8.95 8.44
C GLN A 43 -12.71 -7.55 7.88
N LEU A 44 -13.28 -7.45 6.67
CA LEU A 44 -13.75 -6.17 6.12
C LEU A 44 -14.91 -5.56 6.93
N SER A 45 -15.57 -6.32 7.80
CA SER A 45 -16.59 -5.84 8.73
C SER A 45 -16.08 -5.53 10.14
N ASP A 46 -14.77 -5.63 10.39
CA ASP A 46 -14.17 -5.38 11.70
C ASP A 46 -14.41 -3.93 12.16
N ALA A 47 -14.52 -3.73 13.47
CA ALA A 47 -14.68 -2.41 14.05
C ALA A 47 -13.43 -1.53 13.88
N ASP A 48 -12.22 -2.14 13.92
CA ASP A 48 -10.96 -1.44 13.75
C ASP A 48 -10.69 -1.14 12.25
N PRO A 49 -10.59 0.15 11.86
CA PRO A 49 -10.25 0.53 10.50
C PRO A 49 -8.91 -0.05 10.01
N ASN A 50 -7.94 -0.23 10.90
CA ASN A 50 -6.65 -0.80 10.52
C ASN A 50 -6.77 -2.27 10.12
N VAL A 51 -7.64 -3.04 10.79
CA VAL A 51 -7.92 -4.43 10.42
C VAL A 51 -8.60 -4.46 9.05
N ARG A 52 -9.63 -3.62 8.83
CA ARG A 52 -10.31 -3.53 7.53
C ARG A 52 -9.35 -3.15 6.40
N ARG A 53 -8.47 -2.15 6.62
CA ARG A 53 -7.47 -1.71 5.65
C ARG A 53 -6.51 -2.84 5.27
N ARG A 54 -5.89 -3.50 6.26
CA ARG A 54 -4.97 -4.62 6.02
C ARG A 54 -5.64 -5.78 5.29
N SER A 55 -6.91 -6.04 5.59
CA SER A 55 -7.68 -7.10 4.94
C SER A 55 -7.96 -6.75 3.46
N ALA A 56 -8.28 -5.48 3.15
CA ALA A 56 -8.42 -5.01 1.77
C ALA A 56 -7.09 -5.12 1.01
N GLU A 57 -5.97 -4.72 1.61
CA GLU A 57 -4.63 -4.86 1.05
C GLU A 57 -4.24 -6.33 0.81
N ALA A 58 -4.61 -7.24 1.72
CA ALA A 58 -4.39 -8.67 1.55
C ALA A 58 -5.20 -9.23 0.37
N LEU A 59 -6.46 -8.84 0.25
CA LEU A 59 -7.31 -9.21 -0.89
C LEU A 59 -6.77 -8.67 -2.22
N ALA A 60 -6.19 -7.47 -2.21
CA ALA A 60 -5.51 -6.87 -3.37
C ALA A 60 -4.30 -7.71 -3.81
N ARG A 61 -3.42 -8.08 -2.87
CA ARG A 61 -2.23 -8.91 -3.14
C ARG A 61 -2.60 -10.27 -3.71
N LEU A 62 -3.68 -10.87 -3.22
CA LEU A 62 -4.19 -12.15 -3.72
C LEU A 62 -4.95 -12.02 -5.04
N ALA A 63 -5.21 -10.81 -5.52
CA ALA A 63 -6.09 -10.53 -6.68
C ALA A 63 -7.40 -11.36 -6.61
N ALA A 64 -8.05 -11.41 -5.45
CA ALA A 64 -9.14 -12.30 -5.10
C ALA A 64 -10.45 -11.97 -5.85
N THR A 65 -10.48 -12.22 -7.16
CA THR A 65 -11.56 -11.82 -8.08
C THR A 65 -12.93 -12.40 -7.71
N ASP A 66 -12.97 -13.55 -7.04
CA ASP A 66 -14.19 -14.16 -6.51
C ASP A 66 -14.83 -13.34 -5.37
N GLN A 67 -14.05 -12.50 -4.69
CA GLN A 67 -14.51 -11.61 -3.62
C GLN A 67 -14.90 -10.20 -4.12
N ARG A 68 -14.74 -9.90 -5.42
CA ARG A 68 -14.94 -8.55 -5.98
C ARG A 68 -16.27 -7.92 -5.63
N LYS A 69 -17.40 -8.64 -5.79
CA LYS A 69 -18.73 -8.11 -5.46
C LYS A 69 -18.88 -7.73 -3.99
N LEU A 70 -18.27 -8.49 -3.11
CA LEU A 70 -18.27 -8.20 -1.68
C LEU A 70 -17.47 -6.93 -1.39
N VAL A 71 -16.27 -6.82 -1.96
CA VAL A 71 -15.39 -5.64 -1.82
C VAL A 71 -16.08 -4.38 -2.36
N GLU A 72 -16.80 -4.46 -3.49
CA GLU A 72 -17.62 -3.37 -4.02
C GLU A 72 -18.69 -2.91 -3.02
N GLY A 73 -19.35 -3.87 -2.35
CA GLY A 73 -20.36 -3.54 -1.33
C GLY A 73 -19.76 -2.82 -0.12
N TYR A 74 -18.57 -3.22 0.34
CA TYR A 74 -17.89 -2.53 1.44
C TYR A 74 -17.35 -1.16 1.02
N GLU A 75 -16.81 -1.01 -0.20
CA GLU A 75 -16.31 0.27 -0.71
C GLU A 75 -17.40 1.36 -0.68
N LEU A 76 -18.62 1.02 -1.10
CA LEU A 76 -19.75 1.95 -1.09
C LEU A 76 -20.18 2.41 0.31
N GLN A 77 -19.98 1.59 1.33
CA GLN A 77 -20.42 1.85 2.70
C GLN A 77 -19.29 2.40 3.60
N GLU A 78 -18.03 2.25 3.21
CA GLU A 78 -16.88 2.61 4.02
C GLU A 78 -16.78 4.14 4.18
N LYS A 79 -16.70 4.58 5.43
CA LYS A 79 -16.57 6.00 5.79
C LYS A 79 -15.13 6.43 6.02
N ASN A 80 -14.29 5.49 6.46
CA ASN A 80 -12.87 5.76 6.63
C ASN A 80 -12.19 5.82 5.26
N LYS A 81 -11.60 6.96 4.96
CA LYS A 81 -11.04 7.25 3.64
C LYS A 81 -9.78 6.43 3.32
N GLU A 82 -8.99 6.04 4.33
CA GLU A 82 -7.81 5.19 4.15
C GLU A 82 -8.23 3.75 3.81
N VAL A 83 -9.27 3.24 4.50
CA VAL A 83 -9.84 1.93 4.19
C VAL A 83 -10.48 1.93 2.81
N ARG A 84 -11.20 3.01 2.44
CA ARG A 84 -11.80 3.15 1.11
C ARG A 84 -10.74 3.11 0.02
N LEU A 85 -9.62 3.82 0.20
CA LEU A 85 -8.51 3.79 -0.75
C LEU A 85 -7.90 2.39 -0.87
N ALA A 86 -7.80 1.64 0.22
CA ALA A 86 -7.35 0.24 0.18
C ALA A 86 -8.35 -0.68 -0.56
N LEU A 87 -9.66 -0.42 -0.40
CA LEU A 87 -10.70 -1.15 -1.15
C LEU A 87 -10.66 -0.80 -2.66
N ASP A 88 -10.41 0.47 -3.02
CA ASP A 88 -10.19 0.87 -4.42
C ASP A 88 -8.97 0.15 -5.01
N TRP A 89 -7.88 0.03 -4.25
CA TRP A 89 -6.72 -0.74 -4.65
C TRP A 89 -7.06 -2.22 -4.87
N ALA A 90 -7.78 -2.84 -3.94
CA ALA A 90 -8.24 -4.22 -4.10
C ALA A 90 -9.12 -4.41 -5.34
N LEU A 91 -10.06 -3.49 -5.59
CA LEU A 91 -10.91 -3.53 -6.78
C LEU A 91 -10.10 -3.40 -8.07
N TYR A 92 -9.10 -2.53 -8.11
CA TYR A 92 -8.19 -2.42 -9.25
C TYR A 92 -7.46 -3.74 -9.51
N ARG A 93 -6.86 -4.34 -8.49
CA ARG A 93 -6.17 -5.64 -8.57
C ARG A 93 -7.10 -6.79 -8.96
N MET A 94 -8.38 -6.68 -8.69
CA MET A 94 -9.43 -7.62 -9.10
C MET A 94 -9.98 -7.34 -10.53
N GLY A 95 -9.34 -6.44 -11.30
CA GLY A 95 -9.66 -6.16 -12.69
C GLY A 95 -10.65 -5.00 -12.90
N ARG A 96 -10.88 -4.16 -11.90
CA ARG A 96 -11.72 -2.96 -12.03
C ARG A 96 -10.88 -1.74 -12.38
N SER A 97 -10.62 -1.54 -13.66
CA SER A 97 -9.68 -0.50 -14.16
C SER A 97 -10.07 0.93 -13.74
N GLU A 98 -11.37 1.23 -13.58
CA GLU A 98 -11.85 2.55 -13.17
C GLU A 98 -11.40 2.93 -11.76
N ALA A 99 -11.10 1.95 -10.91
CA ALA A 99 -10.61 2.18 -9.56
C ALA A 99 -9.25 2.91 -9.55
N LEU A 100 -8.41 2.70 -10.58
CA LEU A 100 -7.13 3.39 -10.71
C LEU A 100 -7.29 4.92 -10.73
N TYR A 101 -8.32 5.43 -11.41
CA TYR A 101 -8.59 6.86 -11.44
C TYR A 101 -8.85 7.43 -10.03
N ARG A 102 -9.57 6.68 -9.18
CA ARG A 102 -9.83 7.09 -7.80
C ARG A 102 -8.56 7.11 -6.96
N ILE A 103 -7.69 6.13 -7.15
CA ILE A 103 -6.37 6.07 -6.46
C ILE A 103 -5.51 7.26 -6.88
N VAL A 104 -5.40 7.55 -8.19
CA VAL A 104 -4.65 8.70 -8.71
C VAL A 104 -5.19 10.02 -8.15
N LYS A 105 -6.51 10.18 -8.01
CA LYS A 105 -7.12 11.36 -7.42
C LYS A 105 -6.68 11.58 -5.96
N GLU A 106 -6.45 10.51 -5.21
CA GLU A 106 -6.00 10.59 -3.81
C GLU A 106 -4.56 11.11 -3.66
N LEU A 107 -3.80 11.22 -4.74
CA LEU A 107 -2.50 11.90 -4.75
C LEU A 107 -2.58 13.39 -4.38
N ASP A 108 -3.76 14.02 -4.52
CA ASP A 108 -4.01 15.40 -4.09
C ASP A 108 -4.68 15.48 -2.70
N SER A 109 -4.55 14.45 -1.90
CA SER A 109 -5.18 14.36 -0.58
C SER A 109 -4.16 14.15 0.53
N GLY A 110 -4.63 14.08 1.79
CA GLY A 110 -3.81 13.68 2.94
C GLY A 110 -3.36 12.22 2.92
N ARG A 111 -3.80 11.43 1.91
CA ARG A 111 -3.45 9.99 1.74
C ARG A 111 -2.48 9.78 0.57
N GLN A 112 -1.77 10.86 0.18
CA GLN A 112 -0.82 10.82 -0.93
C GLN A 112 0.17 9.67 -0.82
N ASP A 113 0.78 9.48 0.35
CA ASP A 113 1.80 8.44 0.55
C ASP A 113 1.21 7.03 0.41
N GLN A 114 -0.01 6.80 0.92
CA GLN A 114 -0.71 5.53 0.74
C GLN A 114 -1.02 5.28 -0.75
N ALA A 115 -1.47 6.30 -1.47
CA ALA A 115 -1.74 6.20 -2.90
C ALA A 115 -0.45 5.94 -3.70
N ILE A 116 0.66 6.63 -3.40
CA ILE A 116 1.97 6.37 -4.01
C ILE A 116 2.39 4.93 -3.76
N GLY A 117 2.27 4.43 -2.51
CA GLY A 117 2.60 3.05 -2.18
C GLY A 117 1.86 2.05 -3.08
N TYR A 118 0.55 2.19 -3.25
CA TYR A 118 -0.22 1.31 -4.13
C TYR A 118 0.15 1.44 -5.61
N LEU A 119 0.39 2.66 -6.11
CA LEU A 119 0.80 2.87 -7.48
C LEU A 119 2.22 2.33 -7.76
N SER A 120 3.07 2.27 -6.75
CA SER A 120 4.42 1.68 -6.83
C SER A 120 4.40 0.14 -6.83
N GLU A 121 3.26 -0.50 -6.53
CA GLU A 121 3.08 -1.96 -6.64
C GLU A 121 2.52 -2.40 -8.01
N LEU A 122 2.33 -1.47 -8.96
CA LEU A 122 1.88 -1.81 -10.30
C LEU A 122 2.95 -2.61 -11.05
N GLU A 123 2.50 -3.56 -11.88
CA GLU A 123 3.38 -4.45 -12.64
C GLU A 123 4.03 -3.74 -13.84
N ALA A 124 3.39 -2.68 -14.35
CA ALA A 124 3.86 -1.95 -15.52
C ALA A 124 3.62 -0.44 -15.37
N PRO A 125 4.59 0.42 -15.74
CA PRO A 125 4.49 1.87 -15.60
C PRO A 125 3.54 2.52 -16.61
N ASP A 126 3.29 1.89 -17.74
CA ASP A 126 2.51 2.45 -18.87
C ASP A 126 1.06 2.78 -18.50
N VAL A 127 0.48 2.08 -17.51
CA VAL A 127 -0.86 2.36 -17.01
C VAL A 127 -0.97 3.75 -16.34
N LEU A 128 0.16 4.33 -15.88
CA LEU A 128 0.23 5.65 -15.27
C LEU A 128 0.48 6.78 -16.29
N TYR A 129 1.04 6.48 -17.47
CA TYR A 129 1.38 7.51 -18.47
C TYR A 129 0.20 8.39 -18.89
N PRO A 130 -1.04 7.86 -19.08
CA PRO A 130 -2.17 8.70 -19.42
C PRO A 130 -2.57 9.73 -18.36
N PHE A 131 -2.08 9.56 -17.12
CA PHE A 131 -2.36 10.48 -16.02
C PHE A 131 -1.28 11.54 -15.86
N LEU A 132 -0.05 11.28 -16.30
CA LEU A 132 1.07 12.19 -16.15
C LEU A 132 0.92 13.42 -17.08
N GLY A 133 1.18 14.61 -16.56
CA GLY A 133 1.23 15.83 -17.35
C GLY A 133 -0.10 16.31 -17.92
N LYS A 134 -1.25 15.82 -17.45
CA LYS A 134 -2.53 16.39 -17.85
C LYS A 134 -2.61 17.85 -17.44
N ALA A 135 -3.08 18.73 -18.34
CA ALA A 135 -3.13 20.18 -18.15
C ALA A 135 -3.83 20.62 -16.85
N ASN A 136 -4.82 19.86 -16.40
CA ASN A 136 -5.60 20.17 -15.19
C ASN A 136 -5.15 19.40 -13.95
N ASN A 137 -4.02 18.68 -14.00
CA ASN A 137 -3.51 18.02 -12.81
C ASN A 137 -3.01 19.03 -11.79
N PRO A 138 -3.44 18.97 -10.53
CA PRO A 138 -2.73 19.63 -9.46
C PRO A 138 -1.26 19.22 -9.46
N PRO A 139 -0.33 20.13 -9.14
CA PRO A 139 1.10 19.78 -9.08
C PRO A 139 1.40 18.60 -8.14
N ARG A 140 0.65 18.44 -7.03
CA ARG A 140 0.77 17.31 -6.12
C ARG A 140 0.49 15.95 -6.79
N VAL A 141 -0.45 15.91 -7.73
CA VAL A 141 -0.75 14.69 -8.51
C VAL A 141 0.43 14.33 -9.38
N ASN A 142 1.00 15.30 -10.13
CA ASN A 142 2.17 15.05 -10.96
C ASN A 142 3.37 14.58 -10.12
N ALA A 143 3.65 15.24 -8.99
CA ALA A 143 4.73 14.82 -8.10
C ALA A 143 4.52 13.40 -7.54
N GLY A 144 3.29 13.05 -7.15
CA GLY A 144 2.95 11.70 -6.68
C GLY A 144 3.09 10.64 -7.77
N LEU A 145 2.66 10.95 -9.00
CA LEU A 145 2.85 10.06 -10.16
C LEU A 145 4.34 9.85 -10.49
N LEU A 146 5.14 10.93 -10.45
CA LEU A 146 6.58 10.85 -10.66
C LEU A 146 7.25 9.96 -9.61
N LYS A 147 6.90 10.12 -8.33
CA LYS A 147 7.41 9.25 -7.26
C LYS A 147 7.05 7.77 -7.50
N ALA A 148 5.79 7.47 -7.84
CA ALA A 148 5.39 6.10 -8.14
C ALA A 148 6.15 5.56 -9.36
N LEU A 149 6.31 6.36 -10.42
CA LEU A 149 7.07 5.99 -11.61
C LEU A 149 8.57 5.79 -11.32
N GLY A 150 9.15 6.52 -10.37
CA GLY A 150 10.50 6.26 -9.89
C GLY A 150 10.69 4.81 -9.45
N HIS A 151 9.73 4.24 -8.74
CA HIS A 151 9.81 2.87 -8.24
C HIS A 151 9.60 1.80 -9.31
N ILE A 152 8.73 2.02 -10.31
CA ILE A 152 8.35 0.98 -11.29
C ILE A 152 8.77 1.29 -12.72
N GLY A 153 9.29 2.50 -13.00
CA GLY A 153 9.60 2.97 -14.35
C GLY A 153 10.68 2.16 -15.04
N ASP A 154 10.66 2.18 -16.34
CA ASP A 154 11.60 1.57 -17.27
C ASP A 154 12.36 2.62 -18.08
N ALA A 155 13.14 2.20 -19.07
CA ALA A 155 13.90 3.11 -19.95
C ALA A 155 12.99 4.13 -20.69
N LYS A 156 11.77 3.72 -21.07
CA LYS A 156 10.79 4.62 -21.70
C LYS A 156 10.27 5.66 -20.72
N THR A 157 10.17 5.30 -19.45
CA THR A 157 9.73 6.23 -18.39
C THR A 157 10.72 7.38 -18.21
N LEU A 158 12.03 7.16 -18.41
CA LEU A 158 13.04 8.22 -18.35
C LEU A 158 12.72 9.39 -19.29
N ASP A 159 12.36 9.10 -20.53
CA ASP A 159 12.01 10.11 -21.52
C ASP A 159 10.75 10.89 -21.13
N LEU A 160 9.80 10.25 -20.47
CA LEU A 160 8.56 10.87 -19.99
C LEU A 160 8.75 11.72 -18.74
N VAL A 161 9.69 11.36 -17.86
CA VAL A 161 10.00 12.06 -16.61
C VAL A 161 10.87 13.30 -16.86
N LYS A 162 11.81 13.21 -17.82
CA LYS A 162 12.81 14.26 -18.13
C LYS A 162 12.24 15.68 -18.27
N PRO A 163 11.12 15.94 -18.98
CA PRO A 163 10.57 17.30 -19.08
C PRO A 163 10.12 17.91 -17.77
N PHE A 164 9.83 17.10 -16.73
CA PHE A 164 9.37 17.57 -15.44
C PHE A 164 10.50 18.06 -14.52
N ARG A 165 11.76 17.73 -14.84
CA ARG A 165 12.94 18.23 -14.11
C ARG A 165 13.08 19.75 -14.20
N ASP A 166 12.62 20.35 -15.32
CA ASP A 166 12.61 21.81 -15.55
C ASP A 166 11.29 22.47 -15.11
N SER A 167 10.50 21.78 -14.29
CA SER A 167 9.20 22.30 -13.82
C SER A 167 9.38 23.54 -12.98
N HIS A 168 8.52 24.56 -13.21
CA HIS A 168 8.45 25.76 -12.36
C HIS A 168 7.95 25.47 -10.94
N GLN A 169 7.41 24.29 -10.69
CA GLN A 169 6.97 23.83 -9.38
C GLN A 169 8.10 23.04 -8.71
N PRO A 170 8.77 23.58 -7.66
CA PRO A 170 9.99 22.97 -7.10
C PRO A 170 9.83 21.51 -6.69
N TYR A 171 8.72 21.15 -6.04
CA TYR A 171 8.48 19.78 -5.60
C TYR A 171 8.13 18.81 -6.75
N VAL A 172 7.68 19.31 -7.90
CA VAL A 172 7.51 18.50 -9.12
C VAL A 172 8.88 18.23 -9.75
N ALA A 173 9.73 19.26 -9.84
CA ALA A 173 11.10 19.14 -10.34
C ALA A 173 11.91 18.18 -9.46
N GLU A 174 11.83 18.31 -8.13
CA GLU A 174 12.49 17.39 -7.19
C GLU A 174 12.00 15.95 -7.34
N ALA A 175 10.68 15.75 -7.44
CA ALA A 175 10.12 14.40 -7.65
C ALA A 175 10.57 13.79 -8.99
N ALA A 176 10.72 14.62 -10.04
CA ALA A 176 11.21 14.17 -11.34
C ALA A 176 12.70 13.79 -11.31
N GLU A 177 13.52 14.57 -10.59
CA GLU A 177 14.94 14.25 -10.40
C GLU A 177 15.13 12.94 -9.66
N ILE A 178 14.45 12.77 -8.52
CA ILE A 178 14.48 11.53 -7.73
C ILE A 178 14.02 10.33 -8.58
N ALA A 179 12.91 10.49 -9.31
CA ALA A 179 12.38 9.41 -10.15
C ALA A 179 13.37 9.02 -11.26
N HIS A 180 14.01 10.01 -11.90
CA HIS A 180 15.02 9.78 -12.92
C HIS A 180 16.19 8.97 -12.37
N ASP A 181 16.76 9.41 -11.23
CA ASP A 181 17.91 8.76 -10.59
C ASP A 181 17.58 7.32 -10.15
N GLU A 182 16.39 7.10 -9.57
CA GLU A 182 15.95 5.77 -9.16
C GLU A 182 15.80 4.81 -10.35
N ILE A 183 15.26 5.30 -11.46
CA ILE A 183 15.12 4.50 -12.68
C ILE A 183 16.50 4.20 -13.28
N GLU A 184 17.38 5.21 -13.44
CA GLU A 184 18.73 5.01 -13.96
C GLU A 184 19.51 4.01 -13.12
N LYS A 185 19.47 4.15 -11.81
CA LYS A 185 20.14 3.22 -10.90
C LYS A 185 19.64 1.79 -11.09
N ARG A 186 18.33 1.59 -11.17
CA ARG A 186 17.75 0.25 -11.37
C ARG A 186 18.10 -0.34 -12.74
N LEU A 187 18.17 0.48 -13.79
CA LEU A 187 18.57 0.02 -15.12
C LEU A 187 20.08 -0.28 -15.22
N ALA A 188 20.90 0.40 -14.40
CA ALA A 188 22.35 0.14 -14.34
C ALA A 188 22.70 -1.11 -13.53
N GLU A 189 21.84 -1.56 -12.62
CA GLU A 189 22.05 -2.77 -11.84
C GLU A 189 21.83 -4.00 -12.75
N PRO A 190 22.87 -4.84 -12.99
CA PRO A 190 22.71 -6.03 -13.82
C PRO A 190 21.70 -6.98 -13.17
N SER A 191 20.69 -7.39 -13.92
CA SER A 191 19.69 -8.36 -13.47
C SER A 191 20.41 -9.58 -12.90
N ALA A 192 20.16 -9.90 -11.62
CA ALA A 192 20.79 -11.02 -10.91
C ALA A 192 20.62 -12.40 -11.60
N SER A 193 19.78 -12.48 -12.66
CA SER A 193 19.59 -13.65 -13.51
C SER A 193 20.73 -13.88 -14.50
N GLU A 194 21.50 -12.85 -14.92
CA GLU A 194 22.59 -13.04 -15.88
C GLU A 194 23.86 -13.60 -15.25
N THR A 195 24.03 -13.44 -13.95
CA THR A 195 25.24 -13.91 -13.24
C THR A 195 25.27 -15.44 -13.06
N ARG A 196 24.15 -16.16 -13.31
CA ARG A 196 24.05 -17.63 -13.16
C ARG A 196 24.44 -18.43 -14.42
N SER A 197 24.73 -17.79 -15.55
CA SER A 197 24.98 -18.46 -16.83
C SER A 197 26.44 -18.47 -17.27
N ARG A 198 27.42 -18.36 -16.35
CA ARG A 198 28.80 -18.70 -16.72
C ARG A 198 29.00 -20.21 -16.59
N PRO A 199 29.14 -20.94 -17.72
CA PRO A 199 29.52 -22.36 -17.66
C PRO A 199 30.91 -22.47 -17.04
N ARG A 200 31.00 -23.28 -16.02
CA ARG A 200 32.26 -23.66 -15.37
C ARG A 200 33.04 -24.45 -16.43
N THR A 201 34.01 -23.83 -17.04
CA THR A 201 34.99 -24.54 -17.92
C THR A 201 35.72 -25.53 -17.04
N VAL A 202 35.39 -26.81 -17.18
CA VAL A 202 36.15 -27.91 -16.59
C VAL A 202 37.39 -28.08 -17.46
N GLU A 203 38.52 -27.59 -16.97
CA GLU A 203 39.80 -27.93 -17.49
C GLU A 203 40.07 -29.41 -17.22
N LYS A 204 40.23 -30.20 -18.28
CA LYS A 204 40.47 -31.65 -18.21
C LYS A 204 42.00 -31.83 -18.18
N PRO A 205 42.51 -32.70 -17.30
CA PRO A 205 43.95 -33.00 -17.18
C PRO A 205 44.55 -33.69 -18.38
#